data_4acd6f6972693a9dcedfb668852b79b7
#
_entry.id   4acd6f6972693a9dcedfb668852b79b7
#
_cell.length_a   1.000
_cell.length_b   1.000
_cell.length_c   1.000
_cell.angle_alpha   90.00
_cell.angle_beta   90.00
_cell.angle_gamma   90.00
#
_symmetry.space_group_name_H-M   'P 1'
#
loop_
_entity.id
_entity.type
_entity.pdbx_description
1 polymer ?
#
loop_
_entity_poly.entity_id
_entity_poly.type
_entity_poly.pdbx_seq_one_letter_code
_entity_poly.pdbx_strand_id
1 'polypeptide(L)' 'KDNVRVSVFNTGNNIPEADIEHIWEKFYKVDKARTREYGGNGIGLSIVKAIVESMGKTCGVNNLSDGVEFWFDLDCKL' A
#
# COMPACT_ATOMS: atom_id res chain seq x y z
N LYS A 1 22.14 2.42 11.49
CA LYS A 1 20.81 2.27 11.70
C LYS A 1 20.19 1.34 10.76
N ASP A 2 19.65 0.33 11.31
CA ASP A 2 19.12 -0.74 10.52
C ASP A 2 17.69 -0.48 10.15
N ASN A 3 17.38 -0.79 8.91
CA ASN A 3 16.09 -0.59 8.35
C ASN A 3 15.57 -1.92 7.89
N VAL A 4 14.33 -2.22 8.21
CA VAL A 4 13.69 -3.44 7.78
C VAL A 4 12.58 -3.09 6.81
N ARG A 5 12.60 -3.68 5.63
CA ARG A 5 11.54 -3.48 4.67
C ARG A 5 10.61 -4.68 4.68
N VAL A 6 9.33 -4.42 4.86
CA VAL A 6 8.32 -5.46 4.81
C VAL A 6 7.59 -5.31 3.48
N SER A 7 7.50 -6.41 2.75
CA SER A 7 6.83 -6.40 1.45
C SER A 7 5.71 -7.42 1.46
N VAL A 8 4.58 -7.03 0.89
CA VAL A 8 3.42 -7.91 0.76
C VAL A 8 3.06 -7.98 -0.71
N PHE A 9 3.04 -9.19 -1.25
CA PHE A 9 2.74 -9.38 -2.66
C PHE A 9 1.37 -10.02 -2.83
N ASN A 10 0.58 -9.45 -3.72
CA ASN A 10 -0.73 -9.99 -4.06
C ASN A 10 -0.77 -10.26 -5.55
N THR A 11 -1.14 -11.48 -5.92
CA THR A 11 -1.31 -11.79 -7.34
C THR A 11 -2.58 -11.14 -7.86
N GLY A 12 -2.57 -10.84 -9.14
CA GLY A 12 -3.74 -10.25 -9.78
C GLY A 12 -3.38 -9.11 -10.69
N ASN A 13 -4.36 -8.28 -10.95
CA ASN A 13 -4.18 -7.17 -11.87
C ASN A 13 -3.34 -6.07 -11.25
N ASN A 14 -2.57 -5.41 -12.10
CA ASN A 14 -1.81 -4.25 -11.67
C ASN A 14 -2.75 -3.10 -11.33
N ILE A 15 -2.23 -2.16 -10.57
CA ILE A 15 -2.95 -0.93 -10.28
C ILE A 15 -2.71 0.01 -11.47
N PRO A 16 -3.77 0.58 -12.05
CA PRO A 16 -3.59 1.53 -13.15
C PRO A 16 -2.68 2.68 -12.71
N GLU A 17 -1.81 3.08 -13.62
CA GLU A 17 -0.85 4.13 -13.30
C GLU A 17 -1.50 5.39 -12.78
N ALA A 18 -2.65 5.74 -13.34
CA ALA A 18 -3.35 6.94 -12.91
C ALA A 18 -3.83 6.87 -11.46
N ASP A 19 -3.93 5.66 -10.92
CA ASP A 19 -4.41 5.47 -9.56
C ASP A 19 -3.31 5.33 -8.54
N ILE A 20 -2.10 5.01 -8.99
CA ILE A 20 -1.03 4.66 -8.05
C ILE A 20 -0.79 5.75 -7.00
N GLU A 21 -0.75 7.00 -7.41
CA GLU A 21 -0.46 8.04 -6.43
C GLU A 21 -1.65 8.36 -5.53
N HIS A 22 -2.81 7.78 -5.82
CA HIS A 22 -4.01 8.04 -5.04
C HIS A 22 -4.40 6.92 -4.10
N ILE A 23 -3.80 5.74 -4.24
CA ILE A 23 -4.25 4.60 -3.45
C ILE A 23 -4.06 4.77 -1.96
N TRP A 24 -3.20 5.70 -1.55
CA TRP A 24 -2.94 5.95 -0.15
C TRP A 24 -3.92 6.96 0.45
N GLU A 25 -4.77 7.54 -0.39
CA GLU A 25 -5.73 8.53 0.08
C GLU A 25 -6.89 7.85 0.78
N LYS A 26 -7.37 8.50 1.82
CA LYS A 26 -8.50 7.97 2.56
C LYS A 26 -9.72 7.86 1.64
N PHE A 27 -10.35 6.69 1.68
CA PHE A 27 -11.56 6.40 0.89
C PHE A 27 -11.35 6.27 -0.60
N TYR A 28 -10.11 6.33 -1.07
CA TYR A 28 -9.86 6.15 -2.49
C TYR A 28 -9.99 4.68 -2.86
N LYS A 29 -10.63 4.39 -3.95
CA LYS A 29 -10.81 3.02 -4.42
C LYS A 29 -10.53 2.95 -5.90
N VAL A 30 -9.72 1.97 -6.27
CA VAL A 30 -9.33 1.79 -7.67
C VAL A 30 -10.50 1.26 -8.50
N ASP A 31 -11.22 0.29 -7.96
CA ASP A 31 -12.35 -0.30 -8.66
C ASP A 31 -13.54 -0.32 -7.74
N LYS A 32 -14.38 0.67 -7.87
CA LYS A 32 -15.52 0.81 -6.97
C LYS A 32 -16.51 -0.34 -7.07
N ALA A 33 -16.62 -0.93 -8.24
CA ALA A 33 -17.56 -2.02 -8.43
C ALA A 33 -17.15 -3.26 -7.67
N ARG A 34 -15.87 -3.42 -7.39
CA ARG A 34 -15.36 -4.61 -6.73
C ARG A 34 -15.03 -4.41 -5.26
N THR A 35 -15.31 -3.23 -4.76
CA THR A 35 -14.94 -2.89 -3.40
C THR A 35 -15.56 -3.80 -2.37
N ARG A 36 -16.82 -4.13 -2.58
CA ARG A 36 -17.52 -4.98 -1.63
C ARG A 36 -16.90 -6.35 -1.51
N GLU A 37 -16.46 -6.89 -2.62
CA GLU A 37 -15.86 -8.20 -2.63
C GLU A 37 -14.67 -8.30 -1.70
N TYR A 38 -13.93 -7.23 -1.62
CA TYR A 38 -12.71 -7.24 -0.84
C TYR A 38 -12.89 -6.66 0.54
N GLY A 39 -14.11 -6.24 0.84
CA GLY A 39 -14.42 -5.78 2.18
C GLY A 39 -13.74 -4.51 2.62
N GLY A 40 -13.15 -3.78 1.71
CA GLY A 40 -12.44 -2.59 2.09
C GLY A 40 -13.34 -1.38 2.17
N ASN A 41 -13.05 -0.50 3.10
CA ASN A 41 -13.76 0.77 3.19
C ASN A 41 -12.90 1.94 2.72
N GLY A 42 -11.71 1.65 2.20
CA GLY A 42 -10.86 2.67 1.61
C GLY A 42 -10.04 3.46 2.59
N ILE A 43 -9.88 2.98 3.82
CA ILE A 43 -9.06 3.71 4.78
C ILE A 43 -7.82 2.95 5.23
N GLY A 44 -7.72 1.66 4.87
CA GLY A 44 -6.60 0.84 5.36
C GLY A 44 -5.24 1.37 4.95
N LEU A 45 -5.06 1.65 3.68
CA LEU A 45 -3.77 2.11 3.20
C LEU A 45 -3.41 3.49 3.72
N SER A 46 -4.40 4.35 3.90
CA SER A 46 -4.12 5.68 4.42
C SER A 46 -3.63 5.60 5.87
N ILE A 47 -4.13 4.64 6.63
CA ILE A 47 -3.67 4.44 7.99
C ILE A 47 -2.22 3.95 8.00
N VAL A 48 -1.92 2.99 7.12
CA VAL A 48 -0.56 2.47 7.04
C VAL A 48 0.42 3.60 6.72
N LYS A 49 0.07 4.42 5.74
CA LYS A 49 0.95 5.51 5.36
C LYS A 49 1.15 6.50 6.51
N ALA A 50 0.08 6.83 7.21
CA ALA A 50 0.16 7.77 8.31
C ALA A 50 1.09 7.25 9.41
N ILE A 51 0.98 5.97 9.73
CA ILE A 51 1.81 5.37 10.76
C ILE A 51 3.27 5.37 10.34
N VAL A 52 3.53 4.93 9.11
CA VAL A 52 4.89 4.84 8.60
C VAL A 52 5.55 6.22 8.57
N GLU A 53 4.82 7.21 8.10
CA GLU A 53 5.37 8.55 8.02
C GLU A 53 5.58 9.18 9.38
N SER A 54 4.76 8.81 10.36
CA SER A 54 4.94 9.33 11.71
C SER A 54 6.24 8.83 12.32
N MET A 55 6.79 7.74 11.79
CA MET A 55 8.07 7.21 12.24
C MET A 55 9.23 7.70 11.40
N GLY A 56 8.98 8.61 10.49
CA GLY A 56 10.04 9.11 9.61
C GLY A 56 10.46 8.13 8.55
N LYS A 57 9.61 7.18 8.23
CA LYS A 57 9.92 6.16 7.22
C LYS A 57 9.06 6.33 6.00
N THR A 58 9.26 5.46 5.01
CA THR A 58 8.53 5.56 3.75
C THR A 58 7.84 4.25 3.43
N CYS A 59 6.90 4.34 2.51
CA CYS A 59 6.20 3.17 1.98
C CYS A 59 5.94 3.38 0.51
N GLY A 60 5.58 2.32 -0.18
CA GLY A 60 5.35 2.42 -1.61
C GLY A 60 4.64 1.21 -2.17
N VAL A 61 4.45 1.25 -3.48
CA VAL A 61 3.79 0.18 -4.19
C VAL A 61 4.45 0.01 -5.54
N ASN A 62 4.58 -1.25 -5.97
CA ASN A 62 5.16 -1.58 -7.27
C ASN A 62 4.26 -2.54 -8.00
N ASN A 63 4.01 -2.24 -9.28
CA ASN A 63 3.35 -3.19 -10.16
C ASN A 63 4.39 -4.18 -10.65
N LEU A 64 4.09 -5.46 -10.54
CA LEU A 64 4.96 -6.51 -11.02
C LEU A 64 4.24 -7.29 -12.12
N SER A 65 4.95 -8.24 -12.72
CA SER A 65 4.41 -8.92 -13.90
C SER A 65 3.10 -9.66 -13.64
N ASP A 66 2.90 -10.15 -12.43
CA ASP A 66 1.72 -10.94 -12.13
C ASP A 66 1.00 -10.48 -10.86
N GLY A 67 1.26 -9.26 -10.44
CA GLY A 67 0.60 -8.78 -9.23
C GLY A 67 1.11 -7.43 -8.79
N VAL A 68 0.87 -7.14 -7.52
CA VAL A 68 1.23 -5.86 -6.93
C VAL A 68 1.97 -6.11 -5.62
N GLU A 69 3.04 -5.37 -5.42
CA GLU A 69 3.80 -5.46 -4.19
C GLU A 69 3.65 -4.15 -3.41
N PHE A 70 3.20 -4.27 -2.17
CA PHE A 70 3.18 -3.13 -1.25
C PHE A 70 4.35 -3.29 -0.28
N TRP A 71 5.01 -2.19 0.06
CA TRP A 71 6.13 -2.27 0.98
C TRP A 71 6.16 -1.08 1.91
N PHE A 72 6.77 -1.28 3.06
CA PHE A 72 7.01 -0.20 3.99
C PHE A 72 8.25 -0.51 4.80
N ASP A 73 8.89 0.55 5.29
CA ASP A 73 10.13 0.43 6.02
C ASP A 73 9.90 0.72 7.50
N LEU A 74 10.60 -0.03 8.33
CA LEU A 74 10.55 0.14 9.77
C LEU A 74 11.97 0.22 10.31
N ASP A 75 12.10 0.87 11.47
CA ASP A 75 13.36 0.82 12.18
C ASP A 75 13.49 -0.53 12.85
N CYS A 76 14.67 -1.09 12.76
CA CYS A 76 14.97 -2.32 13.47
C CYS A 76 15.86 -1.97 14.64
N LYS A 77 15.25 -1.86 15.79
CA LYS A 77 16.01 -1.58 17.01
C LYS A 77 16.02 -2.80 17.87
N LEU A 78 17.20 -3.24 18.20
CA LEU A 78 17.34 -4.42 19.04
C LEU A 78 17.86 -4.12 20.42
#